data_a33aca7c8e1dfd16be0e14a9fccf8f13
#
_entry.id   a33aca7c8e1dfd16be0e14a9fccf8f13
#
_cell.length_a   1.000
_cell.length_b   1.000
_cell.length_c   1.000
_cell.angle_alpha   90.00
_cell.angle_beta   90.00
_cell.angle_gamma   90.00
#
_symmetry.space_group_name_H-M   'P 1'
#
loop_
_entity.id
_entity.type
_entity.pdbx_description
1 polymer ?
#
loop_
_entity_poly.entity_id
_entity_poly.type
_entity_poly.pdbx_seq_one_letter_code
_entity_poly.pdbx_strand_id
1 'polypeptide(L)'
;MKQYFFFITILLFSISASFGQDKKQNINIVFIGNSITQGVQLSNPAVEAPPATAVAYLRNQQNMGTVKFSNQGHSGYTTLDFLPGGNTFAKVEQAASAFTDKEALLIFSIKLGTNDSAIHGPHGAPVSPENYIQNLKTIADKLLADFPKAIIIYQHPIWYSPNTYNGAQYLQEGLSRLKSYIPKIDSLVGAYAAIPPRRVFEGDKKAFKYFKKHHLTDLIPENGKQGTFYLHPNKQGAVALGEFWGKAIKKVVENLN
;
A
#
# COMPACT_ATOMS: atom_id res chain seq x y z
N MET A 1 -13.33 -81.16 -28.86
CA MET A 1 -13.59 -80.00 -28.00
C MET A 1 -12.36 -79.06 -28.09
N LYS A 2 -12.49 -77.90 -28.71
CA LYS A 2 -11.44 -76.87 -28.82
C LYS A 2 -11.74 -75.82 -27.73
N GLN A 3 -10.83 -75.66 -26.76
CA GLN A 3 -10.87 -74.60 -25.75
C GLN A 3 -10.24 -73.33 -26.33
N TYR A 4 -10.97 -72.24 -26.35
CA TYR A 4 -10.49 -70.89 -26.68
C TYR A 4 -10.11 -70.18 -25.37
N PHE A 5 -8.84 -69.88 -25.18
CA PHE A 5 -8.41 -69.00 -24.10
C PHE A 5 -8.54 -67.57 -24.55
N PHE A 6 -9.37 -66.79 -23.81
CA PHE A 6 -9.53 -65.35 -24.03
C PHE A 6 -8.51 -64.62 -23.12
N PHE A 7 -7.46 -63.97 -23.70
CA PHE A 7 -6.59 -63.10 -22.98
C PHE A 7 -7.23 -61.70 -22.90
N ILE A 8 -7.62 -61.27 -21.68
CA ILE A 8 -8.07 -59.88 -21.41
C ILE A 8 -6.80 -59.09 -21.08
N THR A 9 -6.37 -58.21 -22.01
CA THR A 9 -5.29 -57.23 -21.77
C THR A 9 -5.90 -56.01 -21.05
N ILE A 10 -5.61 -55.87 -19.75
CA ILE A 10 -5.98 -54.69 -18.98
C ILE A 10 -5.00 -53.58 -19.30
N LEU A 11 -5.43 -52.54 -20.03
CA LEU A 11 -4.64 -51.33 -20.31
C LEU A 11 -4.79 -50.41 -19.09
N LEU A 12 -3.79 -50.36 -18.25
CA LEU A 12 -3.67 -49.39 -17.15
C LEU A 12 -3.34 -48.01 -17.72
N PHE A 13 -4.32 -47.13 -17.83
CA PHE A 13 -4.13 -45.72 -18.10
C PHE A 13 -3.60 -45.03 -16.83
N SER A 14 -2.30 -44.77 -16.78
CA SER A 14 -1.70 -43.91 -15.76
C SER A 14 -2.08 -42.46 -16.04
N ILE A 15 -3.06 -41.92 -15.31
CA ILE A 15 -3.36 -40.48 -15.31
C ILE A 15 -2.24 -39.82 -14.49
N SER A 16 -1.25 -39.30 -15.17
CA SER A 16 -0.25 -38.38 -14.57
C SER A 16 -0.96 -37.05 -14.30
N ALA A 17 -1.43 -36.85 -13.08
CA ALA A 17 -1.85 -35.54 -12.62
C ALA A 17 -0.61 -34.64 -12.59
N SER A 18 -0.42 -33.83 -13.63
CA SER A 18 0.56 -32.76 -13.62
C SER A 18 0.09 -31.72 -12.62
N PHE A 19 0.55 -31.78 -11.39
CA PHE A 19 0.45 -30.67 -10.46
C PHE A 19 1.27 -29.52 -11.05
N GLY A 20 0.63 -28.62 -11.77
CA GLY A 20 1.23 -27.37 -12.17
C GLY A 20 1.76 -26.68 -10.92
N GLN A 21 3.07 -26.54 -10.82
CA GLN A 21 3.71 -25.80 -9.74
C GLN A 21 3.23 -24.35 -9.91
N ASP A 22 2.41 -23.85 -8.99
CA ASP A 22 1.92 -22.48 -9.02
C ASP A 22 3.12 -21.53 -9.17
N LYS A 23 3.19 -20.84 -10.30
CA LYS A 23 4.31 -19.97 -10.63
C LYS A 23 4.33 -18.82 -9.64
N LYS A 24 5.34 -18.80 -8.76
CA LYS A 24 5.51 -17.72 -7.79
C LYS A 24 5.63 -16.37 -8.51
N GLN A 25 4.83 -15.38 -8.10
CA GLN A 25 4.85 -14.05 -8.67
C GLN A 25 5.98 -13.21 -8.07
N ASN A 26 6.93 -12.76 -8.91
CA ASN A 26 7.90 -11.73 -8.51
C ASN A 26 7.21 -10.36 -8.51
N ILE A 27 7.51 -9.55 -7.50
CA ILE A 27 6.93 -8.21 -7.36
C ILE A 27 7.98 -7.17 -6.99
N ASN A 28 7.86 -5.99 -7.58
CA ASN A 28 8.58 -4.77 -7.25
C ASN A 28 7.59 -3.75 -6.70
N ILE A 29 7.86 -3.16 -5.54
CA ILE A 29 6.92 -2.24 -4.90
C ILE A 29 7.58 -0.88 -4.66
N VAL A 30 6.97 0.18 -5.15
CA VAL A 30 7.29 1.56 -4.73
C VAL A 30 6.22 1.99 -3.74
N PHE A 31 6.62 2.21 -2.48
CA PHE A 31 5.73 2.76 -1.46
C PHE A 31 5.81 4.29 -1.47
N ILE A 32 4.69 4.93 -1.76
CA ILE A 32 4.53 6.38 -1.82
C ILE A 32 3.77 6.83 -0.58
N GLY A 33 4.27 7.83 0.15
CA GLY A 33 3.59 8.30 1.34
C GLY A 33 4.33 9.39 2.12
N ASN A 34 3.88 9.58 3.34
CA ASN A 34 4.38 10.61 4.25
C ASN A 34 5.33 10.05 5.34
N SER A 35 5.45 10.74 6.48
CA SER A 35 6.27 10.34 7.63
C SER A 35 5.98 8.92 8.13
N ILE A 36 4.73 8.48 8.09
CA ILE A 36 4.32 7.13 8.51
C ILE A 36 4.92 6.08 7.56
N THR A 37 4.89 6.31 6.27
CA THR A 37 5.51 5.45 5.26
C THR A 37 7.03 5.50 5.36
N GLN A 38 7.61 6.69 5.59
CA GLN A 38 9.05 6.86 5.81
C GLN A 38 9.55 6.08 7.04
N GLY A 39 8.72 5.94 8.07
CA GLY A 39 9.10 5.34 9.36
C GLY A 39 9.78 6.35 10.29
N VAL A 40 9.31 7.61 10.30
CA VAL A 40 9.83 8.65 11.19
C VAL A 40 9.69 8.22 12.65
N GLN A 41 10.71 8.51 13.46
CA GLN A 41 10.88 8.14 14.87
C GLN A 41 11.15 6.64 15.13
N LEU A 42 11.24 5.79 14.12
CA LEU A 42 11.75 4.43 14.28
C LEU A 42 13.28 4.43 14.35
N SER A 43 13.86 3.51 15.12
CA SER A 43 15.31 3.43 15.32
C SER A 43 16.06 3.07 14.04
N ASN A 44 15.49 2.20 13.24
CA ASN A 44 16.03 1.78 11.95
C ASN A 44 14.93 1.66 10.89
N PRO A 45 14.51 2.79 10.27
CA PRO A 45 13.43 2.79 9.27
C PRO A 45 13.65 1.85 8.07
N ALA A 46 14.93 1.57 7.72
CA ALA A 46 15.23 0.70 6.58
C ALA A 46 14.66 -0.73 6.74
N VAL A 47 14.49 -1.20 7.98
CA VAL A 47 13.96 -2.53 8.29
C VAL A 47 12.71 -2.51 9.17
N GLU A 48 12.42 -1.39 9.83
CA GLU A 48 11.31 -1.25 10.79
C GLU A 48 10.11 -0.50 10.22
N ALA A 49 10.29 0.32 9.17
CA ALA A 49 9.19 1.08 8.59
C ALA A 49 8.11 0.16 7.99
N PRO A 50 6.83 0.61 7.95
CA PRO A 50 5.72 -0.19 7.42
C PRO A 50 5.98 -0.80 6.02
N PRO A 51 6.64 -0.13 5.05
CA PRO A 51 7.06 -0.77 3.80
C PRO A 51 7.95 -1.99 3.98
N ALA A 52 8.97 -1.90 4.85
CA ALA A 52 9.90 -3.00 5.10
C ALA A 52 9.20 -4.19 5.77
N THR A 53 8.34 -3.94 6.75
CA THR A 53 7.58 -4.98 7.44
C THR A 53 6.49 -5.60 6.56
N ALA A 54 5.87 -4.81 5.64
CA ALA A 54 4.97 -5.35 4.61
C ALA A 54 5.70 -6.31 3.66
N VAL A 55 6.91 -5.96 3.24
CA VAL A 55 7.74 -6.82 2.39
C VAL A 55 8.20 -8.06 3.14
N ALA A 56 8.58 -7.94 4.41
CA ALA A 56 8.90 -9.11 5.24
C ALA A 56 7.71 -10.07 5.35
N TYR A 57 6.49 -9.55 5.54
CA TYR A 57 5.27 -10.35 5.51
C TYR A 57 5.08 -11.06 4.16
N LEU A 58 5.22 -10.34 3.03
CA LEU A 58 5.02 -10.90 1.68
C LEU A 58 6.03 -11.99 1.35
N ARG A 59 7.31 -11.83 1.71
CA ARG A 59 8.36 -12.82 1.50
C ARG A 59 8.10 -14.16 2.18
N ASN A 60 7.31 -14.17 3.24
CA ASN A 60 6.91 -15.36 3.97
C ASN A 60 5.66 -16.04 3.38
N GLN A 61 5.08 -15.54 2.28
CA GLN A 61 3.91 -16.13 1.65
C GLN A 61 4.32 -17.13 0.56
N GLN A 62 3.66 -18.31 0.52
CA GLN A 62 4.03 -19.41 -0.38
C GLN A 62 3.95 -19.04 -1.86
N ASN A 63 2.98 -18.23 -2.25
CA ASN A 63 2.72 -17.85 -3.66
C ASN A 63 3.52 -16.63 -4.11
N MET A 64 4.37 -16.06 -3.24
CA MET A 64 5.23 -14.92 -3.57
C MET A 64 6.63 -15.42 -3.96
N GLY A 65 7.14 -14.86 -5.05
CA GLY A 65 8.52 -15.01 -5.49
C GLY A 65 9.43 -13.98 -4.83
N THR A 66 10.34 -13.41 -5.61
CA THR A 66 11.19 -12.31 -5.15
C THR A 66 10.36 -11.05 -4.91
N VAL A 67 10.50 -10.44 -3.73
CA VAL A 67 9.85 -9.18 -3.38
C VAL A 67 10.93 -8.13 -3.15
N LYS A 68 11.00 -7.13 -4.04
CA LYS A 68 11.86 -5.95 -3.91
C LYS A 68 11.02 -4.71 -3.65
N PHE A 69 11.58 -3.71 -2.98
CA PHE A 69 10.85 -2.47 -2.72
C PHE A 69 11.74 -1.23 -2.68
N SER A 70 11.11 -0.08 -2.86
CA SER A 70 11.66 1.25 -2.59
C SER A 70 10.67 2.01 -1.71
N ASN A 71 11.18 2.62 -0.64
CA ASN A 71 10.39 3.47 0.25
C ASN A 71 10.55 4.94 -0.18
N GLN A 72 9.50 5.51 -0.76
CA GLN A 72 9.39 6.90 -1.18
C GLN A 72 8.48 7.70 -0.21
N GLY A 73 8.53 7.37 1.07
CA GLY A 73 7.90 8.14 2.14
C GLY A 73 8.70 9.39 2.48
N HIS A 74 8.01 10.54 2.61
CA HIS A 74 8.62 11.81 2.98
C HIS A 74 7.81 12.51 4.08
N SER A 75 8.49 12.86 5.18
CA SER A 75 7.84 13.52 6.32
C SER A 75 7.27 14.88 5.92
N GLY A 76 6.06 15.18 6.41
CA GLY A 76 5.36 16.44 6.12
C GLY A 76 4.64 16.50 4.77
N TYR A 77 4.95 15.61 3.83
CA TYR A 77 4.42 15.68 2.46
C TYR A 77 2.93 15.37 2.36
N THR A 78 2.27 16.09 1.46
CA THR A 78 0.86 15.97 1.06
C THR A 78 0.76 15.35 -0.33
N THR A 79 -0.46 15.18 -0.85
CA THR A 79 -0.67 14.77 -2.24
C THR A 79 -0.11 15.78 -3.25
N LEU A 80 -0.01 17.07 -2.88
CA LEU A 80 0.52 18.13 -3.75
C LEU A 80 2.01 17.93 -4.09
N ASP A 81 2.78 17.42 -3.12
CA ASP A 81 4.23 17.18 -3.33
C ASP A 81 4.51 16.03 -4.31
N PHE A 82 3.55 15.15 -4.49
CA PHE A 82 3.65 14.00 -5.40
C PHE A 82 3.00 14.24 -6.77
N LEU A 83 2.56 15.46 -7.06
CA LEU A 83 2.00 15.74 -8.39
C LEU A 83 3.07 15.63 -9.49
N PRO A 84 2.70 15.17 -10.70
CA PRO A 84 3.59 15.09 -11.85
C PRO A 84 4.26 16.43 -12.17
N GLY A 85 5.50 16.37 -12.63
CA GLY A 85 6.32 17.55 -12.89
C GLY A 85 7.15 18.07 -11.70
N GLY A 86 6.85 17.57 -10.48
CA GLY A 86 7.65 17.88 -9.29
C GLY A 86 8.82 16.91 -9.09
N ASN A 87 9.83 17.35 -8.34
CA ASN A 87 11.04 16.57 -8.04
C ASN A 87 10.71 15.26 -7.30
N THR A 88 9.69 15.25 -6.44
CA THR A 88 9.29 14.06 -5.69
C THR A 88 8.69 13.01 -6.61
N PHE A 89 7.86 13.42 -7.56
CA PHE A 89 7.31 12.52 -8.55
C PHE A 89 8.42 11.89 -9.41
N ALA A 90 9.38 12.70 -9.88
CA ALA A 90 10.54 12.21 -10.64
C ALA A 90 11.36 11.16 -9.85
N LYS A 91 11.50 11.31 -8.52
CA LYS A 91 12.15 10.28 -7.67
C LYS A 91 11.35 8.99 -7.60
N VAL A 92 10.02 9.06 -7.59
CA VAL A 92 9.15 7.88 -7.65
C VAL A 92 9.34 7.13 -8.97
N GLU A 93 9.36 7.85 -10.10
CA GLU A 93 9.62 7.26 -11.43
C GLU A 93 11.03 6.64 -11.51
N GLN A 94 12.03 7.32 -10.99
CA GLN A 94 13.40 6.82 -10.92
C GLN A 94 13.48 5.54 -10.08
N ALA A 95 12.82 5.51 -8.91
CA ALA A 95 12.78 4.32 -8.05
C ALA A 95 12.12 3.12 -8.75
N ALA A 96 11.03 3.34 -9.48
CA ALA A 96 10.36 2.30 -10.26
C ALA A 96 11.25 1.79 -11.41
N SER A 97 11.92 2.71 -12.10
CA SER A 97 12.82 2.39 -13.22
C SER A 97 14.10 1.67 -12.78
N ALA A 98 14.53 1.86 -11.53
CA ALA A 98 15.74 1.24 -10.99
C ALA A 98 15.61 -0.28 -10.71
N PHE A 99 14.40 -0.82 -10.65
CA PHE A 99 14.24 -2.27 -10.50
C PHE A 99 14.76 -3.02 -11.73
N THR A 100 15.62 -4.01 -11.49
CA THR A 100 16.29 -4.78 -12.54
C THR A 100 15.42 -5.86 -13.17
N ASP A 101 14.52 -6.48 -12.37
CA ASP A 101 13.56 -7.47 -12.87
C ASP A 101 12.36 -6.75 -13.49
N LYS A 102 12.34 -6.64 -14.83
CA LYS A 102 11.29 -5.97 -15.59
C LYS A 102 10.07 -6.85 -15.85
N GLU A 103 10.17 -8.14 -15.58
CA GLU A 103 9.06 -9.09 -15.66
C GLU A 103 8.29 -9.20 -14.33
N ALA A 104 8.88 -8.73 -13.24
CA ALA A 104 8.18 -8.65 -11.96
C ALA A 104 7.01 -7.65 -12.04
N LEU A 105 5.88 -7.98 -11.42
CA LEU A 105 4.75 -7.06 -11.31
C LEU A 105 5.16 -5.80 -10.54
N LEU A 106 5.08 -4.65 -11.20
CA LEU A 106 5.34 -3.36 -10.57
C LEU A 106 4.07 -2.85 -9.85
N ILE A 107 4.22 -2.54 -8.58
CA ILE A 107 3.15 -2.06 -7.70
C ILE A 107 3.52 -0.69 -7.14
N PHE A 108 2.65 0.30 -7.29
CA PHE A 108 2.71 1.54 -6.53
C PHE A 108 1.71 1.46 -5.37
N SER A 109 2.20 1.35 -4.14
CA SER A 109 1.38 1.34 -2.93
C SER A 109 1.35 2.75 -2.34
N ILE A 110 0.21 3.43 -2.41
CA ILE A 110 0.07 4.84 -2.08
C ILE A 110 -0.70 5.01 -0.78
N LYS A 111 -0.07 5.64 0.23
CA LYS A 111 -0.68 6.03 1.51
C LYS A 111 -0.41 7.50 1.81
N LEU A 112 -1.31 8.39 1.43
CA LEU A 112 -1.29 9.83 1.66
C LEU A 112 -2.54 10.27 2.42
N GLY A 113 -2.68 11.56 2.68
CA GLY A 113 -3.87 12.16 3.28
C GLY A 113 -3.69 12.64 4.72
N THR A 114 -2.74 12.08 5.49
CA THR A 114 -2.54 12.52 6.88
C THR A 114 -2.17 14.00 6.94
N ASN A 115 -1.17 14.43 6.18
CA ASN A 115 -0.75 15.83 6.16
C ASN A 115 -1.73 16.73 5.39
N ASP A 116 -2.33 16.21 4.32
CA ASP A 116 -3.41 16.88 3.57
C ASP A 116 -4.57 17.30 4.49
N SER A 117 -4.82 16.53 5.54
CA SER A 117 -5.93 16.77 6.46
C SER A 117 -5.66 17.86 7.49
N ALA A 118 -4.40 18.27 7.71
CA ALA A 118 -4.08 19.33 8.68
C ALA A 118 -4.83 20.63 8.37
N ILE A 119 -5.28 21.32 9.40
CA ILE A 119 -5.98 22.63 9.26
C ILE A 119 -4.99 23.77 9.01
N HIS A 120 -3.78 23.63 9.54
CA HIS A 120 -2.61 24.43 9.21
C HIS A 120 -1.41 23.48 9.13
N GLY A 121 -0.81 23.36 7.98
CA GLY A 121 0.30 22.45 7.77
C GLY A 121 1.25 22.96 6.68
N PRO A 122 2.40 22.31 6.58
CA PRO A 122 3.31 22.55 5.46
C PRO A 122 2.69 22.03 4.15
N HIS A 123 3.33 22.34 3.04
CA HIS A 123 3.06 21.71 1.76
C HIS A 123 1.61 21.86 1.26
N GLY A 124 1.00 23.04 1.49
CA GLY A 124 -0.30 23.41 0.95
C GLY A 124 -1.52 22.81 1.67
N ALA A 125 -1.35 22.21 2.87
CA ALA A 125 -2.48 21.81 3.69
C ALA A 125 -3.23 23.06 4.25
N PRO A 126 -4.57 22.99 4.38
CA PRO A 126 -5.47 21.84 4.14
C PRO A 126 -5.75 21.58 2.66
N VAL A 127 -5.87 20.32 2.29
CA VAL A 127 -6.34 19.90 0.97
C VAL A 127 -7.81 19.49 1.08
N SER A 128 -8.67 20.07 0.23
CA SER A 128 -10.11 19.69 0.24
C SER A 128 -10.29 18.23 -0.20
N PRO A 129 -11.37 17.54 0.19
CA PRO A 129 -11.63 16.17 -0.25
C PRO A 129 -11.68 16.03 -1.78
N GLU A 130 -12.18 17.03 -2.49
CA GLU A 130 -12.25 17.07 -3.95
C GLU A 130 -10.86 17.19 -4.58
N ASN A 131 -10.02 18.10 -4.08
CA ASN A 131 -8.64 18.25 -4.54
C ASN A 131 -7.79 17.04 -4.17
N TYR A 132 -7.98 16.47 -2.97
CA TYR A 132 -7.28 15.27 -2.54
C TYR A 132 -7.48 14.10 -3.53
N ILE A 133 -8.74 13.84 -3.91
CA ILE A 133 -9.04 12.75 -4.84
C ILE A 133 -8.55 13.06 -6.26
N GLN A 134 -8.65 14.32 -6.68
CA GLN A 134 -8.12 14.76 -7.98
C GLN A 134 -6.59 14.61 -8.05
N ASN A 135 -5.88 14.96 -6.98
CA ASN A 135 -4.43 14.77 -6.88
C ASN A 135 -4.06 13.28 -6.96
N LEU A 136 -4.74 12.41 -6.20
CA LEU A 136 -4.52 10.97 -6.27
C LEU A 136 -4.77 10.42 -7.68
N LYS A 137 -5.83 10.88 -8.33
CA LYS A 137 -6.13 10.49 -9.72
C LYS A 137 -5.03 10.93 -10.67
N THR A 138 -4.57 12.18 -10.57
CA THR A 138 -3.51 12.73 -11.43
C THR A 138 -2.20 11.96 -11.26
N ILE A 139 -1.83 11.61 -10.02
CA ILE A 139 -0.66 10.79 -9.71
C ILE A 139 -0.81 9.40 -10.36
N ALA A 140 -1.96 8.73 -10.17
CA ALA A 140 -2.18 7.40 -10.72
C ALA A 140 -2.19 7.39 -12.24
N ASP A 141 -2.89 8.32 -12.89
CA ASP A 141 -2.97 8.41 -14.35
C ASP A 141 -1.57 8.52 -14.96
N LYS A 142 -0.71 9.38 -14.40
CA LYS A 142 0.66 9.54 -14.90
C LYS A 142 1.50 8.29 -14.67
N LEU A 143 1.45 7.69 -13.48
CA LEU A 143 2.19 6.45 -13.19
C LEU A 143 1.74 5.30 -14.10
N LEU A 144 0.44 5.19 -14.38
CA LEU A 144 -0.09 4.15 -15.26
C LEU A 144 0.20 4.41 -16.74
N ALA A 145 0.40 5.67 -17.14
CA ALA A 145 0.85 6.03 -18.49
C ALA A 145 2.34 5.70 -18.69
N ASP A 146 3.18 6.03 -17.71
CA ASP A 146 4.63 5.81 -17.78
C ASP A 146 5.01 4.33 -17.57
N PHE A 147 4.20 3.59 -16.78
CA PHE A 147 4.38 2.17 -16.48
C PHE A 147 3.13 1.36 -16.86
N PRO A 148 2.91 1.06 -18.13
CA PRO A 148 1.64 0.48 -18.61
C PRO A 148 1.29 -0.89 -18.03
N LYS A 149 2.27 -1.65 -17.52
CA LYS A 149 2.06 -2.94 -16.87
C LYS A 149 1.91 -2.82 -15.33
N ALA A 150 2.09 -1.63 -14.76
CA ALA A 150 2.00 -1.44 -13.32
C ALA A 150 0.57 -1.42 -12.82
N ILE A 151 0.43 -1.65 -11.51
CA ILE A 151 -0.81 -1.47 -10.76
C ILE A 151 -0.64 -0.47 -9.63
N ILE A 152 -1.73 0.17 -9.26
CA ILE A 152 -1.83 1.09 -8.12
C ILE A 152 -2.64 0.42 -7.01
N ILE A 153 -2.17 0.52 -5.77
CA ILE A 153 -2.91 0.09 -4.58
C ILE A 153 -3.01 1.27 -3.62
N TYR A 154 -4.21 1.78 -3.39
CA TYR A 154 -4.45 2.84 -2.43
C TYR A 154 -4.68 2.27 -1.04
N GLN A 155 -3.75 2.53 -0.11
CA GLN A 155 -3.89 2.22 1.31
C GLN A 155 -4.68 3.34 2.00
N HIS A 156 -5.69 3.00 2.79
CA HIS A 156 -6.42 4.01 3.55
C HIS A 156 -5.52 4.66 4.62
N PRO A 157 -5.75 5.94 4.95
CA PRO A 157 -5.02 6.58 6.03
C PRO A 157 -5.32 5.91 7.38
N ILE A 158 -4.37 5.97 8.32
CA ILE A 158 -4.59 5.53 9.69
C ILE A 158 -5.12 6.67 10.55
N TRP A 159 -5.70 6.31 11.70
CA TRP A 159 -6.16 7.25 12.70
C TRP A 159 -4.99 7.96 13.40
N TYR A 160 -5.21 9.20 13.81
CA TYR A 160 -4.40 9.93 14.76
C TYR A 160 -5.30 10.59 15.82
N SER A 161 -4.73 10.97 16.98
CA SER A 161 -5.52 11.56 18.07
C SER A 161 -6.02 12.96 17.73
N PRO A 162 -7.25 13.33 18.19
CA PRO A 162 -7.89 14.59 17.83
C PRO A 162 -7.25 15.84 18.41
N ASN A 163 -6.28 15.70 19.29
CA ASN A 163 -5.47 16.79 19.85
C ASN A 163 -4.09 16.89 19.21
N THR A 164 -3.87 16.23 18.05
CA THR A 164 -2.59 16.28 17.35
C THR A 164 -2.27 17.71 16.92
N TYR A 165 -1.23 18.28 17.53
CA TYR A 165 -0.73 19.62 17.25
C TYR A 165 0.77 19.68 17.56
N ASN A 166 1.58 19.36 16.54
CA ASN A 166 3.04 19.47 16.58
C ASN A 166 3.50 20.75 15.85
N GLY A 167 4.30 20.65 14.79
CA GLY A 167 4.59 21.76 13.86
C GLY A 167 3.42 22.09 12.94
N ALA A 168 2.57 21.10 12.67
CA ALA A 168 1.31 21.24 11.94
C ALA A 168 0.13 21.12 12.92
N GLN A 169 -0.96 21.77 12.60
CA GLN A 169 -2.18 21.75 13.39
C GLN A 169 -3.22 20.87 12.70
N TYR A 170 -3.53 19.72 13.31
CA TYR A 170 -4.49 18.76 12.75
C TYR A 170 -5.84 18.86 13.47
N LEU A 171 -5.85 18.63 14.77
CA LEU A 171 -6.98 18.69 15.66
C LEU A 171 -8.18 17.79 15.22
N GLN A 172 -9.30 17.95 15.90
CA GLN A 172 -10.53 17.21 15.56
C GLN A 172 -11.04 17.54 14.14
N GLU A 173 -10.86 18.78 13.68
CA GLU A 173 -11.24 19.18 12.33
C GLU A 173 -10.44 18.46 11.26
N GLY A 174 -9.10 18.39 11.43
CA GLY A 174 -8.22 17.63 10.53
C GLY A 174 -8.56 16.15 10.53
N LEU A 175 -8.84 15.55 11.71
CA LEU A 175 -9.27 14.16 11.79
C LEU A 175 -10.61 13.93 11.09
N SER A 176 -11.53 14.88 11.14
CA SER A 176 -12.80 14.81 10.42
C SER A 176 -12.59 14.90 8.91
N ARG A 177 -11.68 15.77 8.46
CA ARG A 177 -11.26 15.88 7.06
C ARG A 177 -10.58 14.58 6.59
N LEU A 178 -9.68 14.00 7.39
CA LEU A 178 -9.06 12.69 7.07
C LEU A 178 -10.11 11.61 6.85
N LYS A 179 -11.13 11.54 7.69
CA LYS A 179 -12.24 10.58 7.53
C LYS A 179 -13.02 10.81 6.24
N SER A 180 -13.18 12.04 5.78
CA SER A 180 -13.91 12.35 4.53
C SER A 180 -13.15 11.91 3.28
N TYR A 181 -11.83 11.69 3.35
CA TYR A 181 -11.04 11.14 2.25
C TYR A 181 -11.32 9.66 1.99
N ILE A 182 -11.70 8.89 3.02
CA ILE A 182 -11.91 7.45 2.92
C ILE A 182 -12.93 7.08 1.83
N PRO A 183 -14.20 7.57 1.88
CA PRO A 183 -15.16 7.25 0.83
C PRO A 183 -14.78 7.81 -0.55
N LYS A 184 -13.95 8.85 -0.60
CA LYS A 184 -13.43 9.38 -1.87
C LYS A 184 -12.42 8.42 -2.50
N ILE A 185 -11.55 7.79 -1.71
CA ILE A 185 -10.66 6.71 -2.20
C ILE A 185 -11.49 5.55 -2.75
N ASP A 186 -12.51 5.10 -2.01
CA ASP A 186 -13.41 4.02 -2.45
C ASP A 186 -14.07 4.36 -3.81
N SER A 187 -14.56 5.59 -3.95
CA SER A 187 -15.16 6.06 -5.20
C SER A 187 -14.16 6.11 -6.36
N LEU A 188 -12.92 6.55 -6.10
CA LEU A 188 -11.87 6.60 -7.12
C LEU A 188 -11.52 5.18 -7.62
N VAL A 189 -11.32 4.25 -6.70
CA VAL A 189 -11.04 2.83 -7.05
C VAL A 189 -12.20 2.23 -7.83
N GLY A 190 -13.45 2.54 -7.43
CA GLY A 190 -14.65 2.12 -8.17
C GLY A 190 -14.69 2.65 -9.59
N ALA A 191 -14.32 3.92 -9.81
CA ALA A 191 -14.26 4.52 -11.14
C ALA A 191 -13.23 3.83 -12.05
N TYR A 192 -12.04 3.51 -11.51
CA TYR A 192 -11.03 2.75 -12.26
C TYR A 192 -11.42 1.30 -12.52
N ALA A 193 -12.21 0.68 -11.62
CA ALA A 193 -12.66 -0.70 -11.81
C ALA A 193 -13.57 -0.88 -13.04
N ALA A 194 -14.20 0.21 -13.50
CA ALA A 194 -15.01 0.22 -14.71
C ALA A 194 -14.19 0.31 -16.01
N ILE A 195 -12.87 0.51 -15.93
CA ILE A 195 -11.98 0.71 -17.09
C ILE A 195 -11.05 -0.51 -17.23
N PRO A 196 -11.25 -1.38 -18.23
CA PRO A 196 -10.36 -2.52 -18.46
C PRO A 196 -9.03 -2.10 -19.15
N PRO A 197 -7.92 -2.78 -18.86
CA PRO A 197 -7.76 -3.75 -17.77
C PRO A 197 -7.73 -3.06 -16.42
N ARG A 198 -8.30 -3.71 -15.38
CA ARG A 198 -8.28 -3.17 -14.04
C ARG A 198 -6.85 -3.09 -13.50
N ARG A 199 -6.38 -1.89 -13.18
CA ARG A 199 -5.02 -1.62 -12.68
C ARG A 199 -4.98 -0.79 -11.40
N VAL A 200 -6.12 -0.38 -10.87
CA VAL A 200 -6.22 0.37 -9.61
C VAL A 200 -7.05 -0.42 -8.62
N PHE A 201 -6.51 -0.61 -7.44
CA PHE A 201 -7.08 -1.48 -6.42
C PHE A 201 -7.13 -0.78 -5.07
N GLU A 202 -8.08 -1.22 -4.26
CA GLU A 202 -8.17 -0.84 -2.87
C GLU A 202 -7.21 -1.68 -2.03
N GLY A 203 -6.48 -1.01 -1.15
CA GLY A 203 -5.55 -1.61 -0.20
C GLY A 203 -6.20 -1.92 1.15
N ASP A 204 -5.47 -1.64 2.25
CA ASP A 204 -6.00 -1.86 3.58
C ASP A 204 -7.07 -0.82 3.97
N LYS A 205 -8.14 -1.31 4.60
CA LYS A 205 -9.26 -0.52 5.16
C LYS A 205 -9.38 -0.67 6.68
N LYS A 206 -8.59 -1.53 7.29
CA LYS A 206 -8.78 -1.94 8.70
C LYS A 206 -7.90 -1.16 9.67
N ALA A 207 -6.77 -0.66 9.19
CA ALA A 207 -5.77 0.00 10.02
C ALA A 207 -6.32 1.25 10.74
N PHE A 208 -7.22 2.03 10.11
CA PHE A 208 -7.82 3.19 10.77
C PHE A 208 -8.52 2.81 12.09
N LYS A 209 -9.37 1.78 12.06
CA LYS A 209 -10.10 1.31 13.25
C LYS A 209 -9.15 0.66 14.25
N TYR A 210 -8.16 -0.08 13.76
CA TYR A 210 -7.15 -0.73 14.57
C TYR A 210 -6.36 0.30 15.39
N PHE A 211 -5.75 1.29 14.75
CA PHE A 211 -4.95 2.32 15.42
C PHE A 211 -5.77 3.20 16.34
N LYS A 212 -7.04 3.49 16.02
CA LYS A 212 -7.93 4.16 16.97
C LYS A 212 -8.09 3.38 18.27
N LYS A 213 -8.16 2.04 18.20
CA LYS A 213 -8.33 1.16 19.36
C LYS A 213 -7.01 0.95 20.13
N HIS A 214 -5.90 0.83 19.41
CA HIS A 214 -4.60 0.42 19.93
C HIS A 214 -3.57 1.56 20.01
N HIS A 215 -4.01 2.83 19.98
CA HIS A 215 -3.10 3.97 19.92
C HIS A 215 -2.13 4.06 21.12
N LEU A 216 -2.54 3.64 22.30
CA LEU A 216 -1.69 3.68 23.51
C LEU A 216 -0.52 2.67 23.45
N THR A 217 -0.66 1.59 22.70
CA THR A 217 0.35 0.53 22.59
C THR A 217 1.14 0.59 21.30
N ASP A 218 0.52 1.09 20.22
CA ASP A 218 1.04 0.94 18.86
C ASP A 218 1.45 2.28 18.20
N LEU A 219 1.08 3.41 18.83
CA LEU A 219 1.56 4.73 18.43
C LEU A 219 2.51 5.32 19.48
N ILE A 220 3.40 6.17 19.04
CA ILE A 220 4.34 6.89 19.90
C ILE A 220 3.58 7.98 20.65
N PRO A 221 3.72 8.10 21.97
CA PRO A 221 3.26 9.27 22.72
C PRO A 221 4.16 10.46 22.38
N GLU A 222 3.62 11.44 21.69
CA GLU A 222 4.34 12.64 21.26
C GLU A 222 3.84 13.85 22.05
N ASN A 223 4.73 14.78 22.38
CA ASN A 223 4.37 16.01 23.08
C ASN A 223 4.03 17.12 22.07
N GLY A 224 2.84 17.64 22.18
CA GLY A 224 2.34 18.72 21.32
C GLY A 224 1.80 19.92 22.09
N LYS A 225 1.33 20.91 21.35
CA LYS A 225 0.79 22.16 21.95
C LYS A 225 -0.52 21.95 22.74
N GLN A 226 -1.18 20.81 22.56
CA GLN A 226 -2.40 20.43 23.29
C GLN A 226 -2.19 19.14 24.11
N GLY A 227 -1.01 18.98 24.70
CA GLY A 227 -0.65 17.81 25.49
C GLY A 227 -0.16 16.63 24.64
N THR A 228 -0.14 15.45 25.24
CA THR A 228 0.30 14.22 24.56
C THR A 228 -0.66 13.82 23.46
N PHE A 229 -0.14 13.59 22.27
CA PHE A 229 -0.88 13.13 21.11
C PHE A 229 -0.25 11.85 20.52
N TYR A 230 -0.98 11.19 19.62
CA TYR A 230 -0.59 9.93 18.98
C TYR A 230 -0.79 10.04 17.47
N LEU A 231 0.30 9.94 16.71
CA LEU A 231 0.29 10.10 15.25
C LEU A 231 1.15 9.04 14.55
N HIS A 232 2.39 8.86 15.00
CA HIS A 232 3.35 7.97 14.35
C HIS A 232 3.35 6.59 14.99
N PRO A 233 3.35 5.51 14.19
CA PRO A 233 3.52 4.16 14.71
C PRO A 233 4.87 3.99 15.42
N ASN A 234 4.87 3.34 16.59
CA ASN A 234 6.07 2.78 17.15
C ASN A 234 6.46 1.48 16.41
N LYS A 235 7.51 0.80 16.82
CA LYS A 235 7.98 -0.43 16.16
C LYS A 235 6.88 -1.50 16.04
N GLN A 236 6.10 -1.73 17.11
CA GLN A 236 4.99 -2.68 17.10
C GLN A 236 3.88 -2.23 16.12
N GLY A 237 3.51 -0.96 16.17
CA GLY A 237 2.53 -0.40 15.25
C GLY A 237 2.99 -0.41 13.79
N ALA A 238 4.29 -0.20 13.54
CA ALA A 238 4.85 -0.29 12.19
C ALA A 238 4.78 -1.72 11.63
N VAL A 239 5.02 -2.74 12.45
CA VAL A 239 4.81 -4.15 12.09
C VAL A 239 3.34 -4.41 11.79
N ALA A 240 2.43 -3.98 12.67
CA ALA A 240 0.99 -4.16 12.47
C ALA A 240 0.51 -3.49 11.16
N LEU A 241 0.95 -2.26 10.90
CA LEU A 241 0.59 -1.53 9.66
C LEU A 241 1.16 -2.22 8.42
N GLY A 242 2.41 -2.67 8.48
CA GLY A 242 3.03 -3.41 7.38
C GLY A 242 2.30 -4.73 7.09
N GLU A 243 1.84 -5.44 8.11
CA GLU A 243 1.01 -6.64 7.91
C GLU A 243 -0.34 -6.31 7.24
N PHE A 244 -1.01 -5.23 7.62
CA PHE A 244 -2.24 -4.80 6.93
C PHE A 244 -1.96 -4.53 5.46
N TRP A 245 -0.91 -3.79 5.13
CA TRP A 245 -0.53 -3.51 3.75
C TRP A 245 -0.11 -4.77 2.99
N GLY A 246 0.71 -5.63 3.61
CA GLY A 246 1.14 -6.90 3.03
C GLY A 246 -0.03 -7.82 2.71
N LYS A 247 -1.00 -7.96 3.63
CA LYS A 247 -2.22 -8.75 3.42
C LYS A 247 -3.07 -8.19 2.26
N ALA A 248 -3.20 -6.87 2.17
CA ALA A 248 -3.94 -6.22 1.10
C ALA A 248 -3.24 -6.41 -0.27
N ILE A 249 -1.93 -6.20 -0.33
CA ILE A 249 -1.12 -6.41 -1.54
C ILE A 249 -1.20 -7.89 -1.99
N LYS A 250 -1.01 -8.84 -1.05
CA LYS A 250 -1.14 -10.28 -1.33
C LYS A 250 -2.48 -10.60 -1.99
N LYS A 251 -3.58 -10.13 -1.38
CA LYS A 251 -4.93 -10.34 -1.91
C LYS A 251 -5.10 -9.80 -3.33
N VAL A 252 -4.53 -8.62 -3.63
CA VAL A 252 -4.60 -8.06 -4.99
C VAL A 252 -3.82 -8.92 -5.96
N VAL A 253 -2.58 -9.31 -5.62
CA VAL A 253 -1.72 -10.14 -6.49
C VAL A 253 -2.36 -11.49 -6.79
N GLU A 254 -2.95 -12.14 -5.80
CA GLU A 254 -3.65 -13.43 -5.97
C GLU A 254 -4.89 -13.35 -6.86
N ASN A 255 -5.55 -12.19 -6.93
CA ASN A 255 -6.72 -11.98 -7.78
C ASN A 255 -6.37 -11.53 -9.21
N LEU A 256 -5.08 -11.32 -9.53
CA LEU A 256 -4.62 -11.01 -10.89
C LEU A 256 -4.29 -12.28 -11.70
N ASN A 257 -4.08 -13.40 -11.02
CA ASN A 257 -3.82 -14.73 -11.59
C ASN A 257 -5.13 -15.51 -11.72
#